data_f197076012121b648bf348101a0b17c5
#
_entry.id   f197076012121b648bf348101a0b17c5
#
_cell.length_a   1.000
_cell.length_b   1.000
_cell.length_c   1.000
_cell.angle_alpha   90.00
_cell.angle_beta   90.00
_cell.angle_gamma   90.00
#
_symmetry.space_group_name_H-M   'P 1'
#
loop_
_entity.id
_entity.type
_entity.pdbx_description
1 polymer ?
#
loop_
_entity_poly.entity_id
_entity_poly.type
_entity_poly.pdbx_seq_one_letter_code
_entity_poly.pdbx_strand_id
1 'polypeptide(L)'
;MRIVSLIASATEIVHALGLGDFQVGRSHECDYPPGVLSLPVCTAPVFDTHGNSREIDQRVKETLATAESVYQVFDDVLERLEPTHIVTQTQCQVCAVSLSDVERALSARFTTRPAVVALEPNSLTDIFKDIIRLANACGVDGQPLVDRIQTEMREIAATARATKRSPRVLNLEWQEPLMGAGNWIPELTEMLGAESLLHTPIQWDDVLNADPDVVVCMPCGYDLERTRAEMHWHDWKQLRARVYLTDGNQYMTRPGPRIAKSLRILAEILYPESFEPTLEGLGWEKF
;
A
#
# COMPACT_ATOMS: atom_id res chain seq x y z
N MET A 1 -16.64 -6.85 20.77
CA MET A 1 -15.40 -6.64 20.01
C MET A 1 -15.19 -5.14 19.84
N ARG A 2 -13.96 -4.64 19.93
CA ARG A 2 -13.55 -3.24 19.73
C ARG A 2 -12.21 -3.27 19.02
N ILE A 3 -12.17 -2.86 17.75
CA ILE A 3 -11.00 -2.98 16.88
C ILE A 3 -10.38 -1.60 16.69
N VAL A 4 -9.06 -1.50 16.83
CA VAL A 4 -8.26 -0.34 16.44
C VAL A 4 -7.34 -0.77 15.29
N SER A 5 -7.42 -0.09 14.16
CA SER A 5 -6.52 -0.30 13.01
C SER A 5 -5.45 0.78 12.97
N LEU A 6 -4.19 0.38 13.02
CA LEU A 6 -3.04 1.30 13.00
C LEU A 6 -2.37 1.39 11.63
N ILE A 7 -3.03 0.87 10.59
CA ILE A 7 -2.62 0.98 9.18
C ILE A 7 -3.84 0.94 8.26
N ALA A 8 -3.78 1.65 7.14
CA ALA A 8 -4.87 1.79 6.20
C ALA A 8 -5.36 0.46 5.62
N SER A 9 -4.46 -0.45 5.24
CA SER A 9 -4.80 -1.78 4.73
C SER A 9 -5.63 -2.61 5.72
N ALA A 10 -5.30 -2.55 7.02
CA ALA A 10 -6.04 -3.24 8.07
C ALA A 10 -7.47 -2.70 8.21
N THR A 11 -7.64 -1.37 8.14
CA THR A 11 -8.96 -0.74 8.13
C THR A 11 -9.82 -1.27 6.98
N GLU A 12 -9.24 -1.35 5.78
CA GLU A 12 -9.96 -1.88 4.61
C GLU A 12 -10.33 -3.37 4.77
N ILE A 13 -9.44 -4.18 5.34
CA ILE A 13 -9.72 -5.60 5.62
C ILE A 13 -10.86 -5.73 6.64
N VAL A 14 -10.81 -4.96 7.74
CA VAL A 14 -11.89 -4.94 8.77
C VAL A 14 -13.24 -4.66 8.14
N HIS A 15 -13.32 -3.62 7.31
CA HIS A 15 -14.57 -3.26 6.63
C HIS A 15 -15.02 -4.30 5.60
N ALA A 16 -14.09 -4.85 4.82
CA ALA A 16 -14.40 -5.88 3.82
C ALA A 16 -14.87 -7.21 4.44
N LEU A 17 -14.45 -7.50 5.68
CA LEU A 17 -14.93 -8.63 6.48
C LEU A 17 -16.30 -8.37 7.15
N GLY A 18 -16.90 -7.18 6.96
CA GLY A 18 -18.16 -6.79 7.60
C GLY A 18 -18.03 -6.41 9.07
N LEU A 19 -16.83 -6.09 9.54
CA LEU A 19 -16.53 -5.77 10.93
C LEU A 19 -16.41 -4.25 11.19
N GLY A 20 -16.82 -3.41 10.23
CA GLY A 20 -16.68 -1.96 10.32
C GLY A 20 -17.34 -1.34 11.57
N ASP A 21 -18.50 -1.84 11.98
CA ASP A 21 -19.23 -1.35 13.17
C ASP A 21 -18.47 -1.64 14.49
N PHE A 22 -17.49 -2.52 14.47
CA PHE A 22 -16.63 -2.81 15.62
C PHE A 22 -15.34 -1.99 15.63
N GLN A 23 -15.04 -1.24 14.55
CA GLN A 23 -13.87 -0.38 14.51
C GLN A 23 -14.11 0.88 15.34
N VAL A 24 -13.27 1.11 16.34
CA VAL A 24 -13.41 2.21 17.31
C VAL A 24 -12.29 3.24 17.24
N GLY A 25 -11.22 2.95 16.47
CA GLY A 25 -10.09 3.85 16.29
C GLY A 25 -9.31 3.52 15.00
N ARG A 26 -8.54 4.48 14.53
CA ARG A 26 -7.80 4.39 13.26
C ARG A 26 -6.43 5.04 13.33
N SER A 27 -5.58 4.69 12.36
CA SER A 27 -4.35 5.45 12.06
C SER A 27 -4.70 6.79 11.38
N HIS A 28 -3.76 7.73 11.40
CA HIS A 28 -3.87 8.98 10.64
C HIS A 28 -4.00 8.78 9.13
N GLU A 29 -3.50 7.66 8.60
CA GLU A 29 -3.55 7.30 7.17
C GLU A 29 -4.83 6.58 6.75
N CYS A 30 -5.67 6.14 7.70
CA CYS A 30 -6.91 5.44 7.37
C CYS A 30 -7.97 6.43 6.87
N ASP A 31 -8.30 6.36 5.59
CA ASP A 31 -9.22 7.25 4.89
C ASP A 31 -10.33 6.51 4.11
N TYR A 32 -10.24 5.19 4.03
CA TYR A 32 -11.20 4.36 3.30
C TYR A 32 -11.71 3.19 4.15
N PRO A 33 -13.04 2.90 4.11
CA PRO A 33 -14.09 3.72 3.48
C PRO A 33 -14.28 5.08 4.17
N PRO A 34 -14.87 6.10 3.52
CA PRO A 34 -14.90 7.47 4.04
C PRO A 34 -15.49 7.62 5.45
N GLY A 35 -16.39 6.72 5.86
CA GLY A 35 -16.98 6.72 7.20
C GLY A 35 -15.97 6.61 8.34
N VAL A 36 -14.79 6.04 8.09
CA VAL A 36 -13.75 5.88 9.13
C VAL A 36 -13.14 7.21 9.58
N LEU A 37 -13.27 8.26 8.77
CA LEU A 37 -12.73 9.59 9.11
C LEU A 37 -13.34 10.18 10.38
N SER A 38 -14.51 9.72 10.78
CA SER A 38 -15.16 10.12 12.04
C SER A 38 -14.58 9.44 13.27
N LEU A 39 -13.79 8.37 13.12
CA LEU A 39 -13.20 7.63 14.23
C LEU A 39 -11.99 8.38 14.82
N PRO A 40 -11.74 8.21 16.13
CA PRO A 40 -10.57 8.75 16.80
C PRO A 40 -9.26 8.31 16.12
N VAL A 41 -8.35 9.25 15.94
CA VAL A 41 -7.01 9.01 15.41
C VAL A 41 -6.09 8.56 16.53
N CYS A 42 -5.40 7.44 16.35
CA CYS A 42 -4.55 6.81 17.35
C CYS A 42 -3.04 6.96 17.09
N THR A 43 -2.65 7.55 15.94
CA THR A 43 -1.25 7.67 15.53
C THR A 43 -0.97 9.00 14.84
N ALA A 44 0.28 9.42 14.81
CA ALA A 44 0.79 10.51 13.98
C ALA A 44 2.20 10.22 13.52
N PRO A 45 2.68 10.80 12.41
CA PRO A 45 4.10 10.83 12.09
C PRO A 45 4.85 11.71 13.10
N VAL A 46 6.11 11.38 13.39
CA VAL A 46 6.97 12.19 14.28
C VAL A 46 7.83 13.20 13.51
N PHE A 47 7.72 13.21 12.19
CA PHE A 47 8.40 14.15 11.31
C PHE A 47 7.40 14.85 10.38
N ASP A 48 7.81 15.94 9.74
CA ASP A 48 6.99 16.65 8.76
C ASP A 48 6.92 15.86 7.45
N THR A 49 5.72 15.43 7.06
CA THR A 49 5.44 14.67 5.83
C THR A 49 5.21 15.56 4.60
N HIS A 50 5.27 16.90 4.75
CA HIS A 50 5.20 17.82 3.62
C HIS A 50 6.56 17.95 2.94
N GLY A 51 6.55 18.24 1.63
CA GLY A 51 7.75 18.41 0.85
C GLY A 51 7.85 17.39 -0.29
N ASN A 52 8.98 17.41 -0.98
CA ASN A 52 9.26 16.48 -2.09
C ASN A 52 9.84 15.15 -1.59
N SER A 53 9.95 14.18 -2.50
CA SER A 53 10.40 12.82 -2.18
C SER A 53 11.79 12.79 -1.54
N ARG A 54 12.73 13.63 -1.97
CA ARG A 54 14.09 13.73 -1.39
C ARG A 54 14.05 14.23 0.05
N GLU A 55 13.28 15.28 0.31
CA GLU A 55 13.16 15.87 1.65
C GLU A 55 12.54 14.89 2.65
N ILE A 56 11.51 14.15 2.20
CA ILE A 56 10.85 13.14 3.03
C ILE A 56 11.80 11.98 3.32
N ASP A 57 12.47 11.44 2.30
CA ASP A 57 13.46 10.37 2.47
C ASP A 57 14.56 10.77 3.46
N GLN A 58 15.07 12.00 3.35
CA GLN A 58 16.06 12.53 4.27
C GLN A 58 15.54 12.59 5.70
N ARG A 59 14.34 13.13 5.94
CA ARG A 59 13.72 13.23 7.28
C ARG A 59 13.46 11.85 7.89
N VAL A 60 13.02 10.88 7.08
CA VAL A 60 12.86 9.49 7.51
C VAL A 60 14.18 8.92 8.00
N LYS A 61 15.26 9.07 7.22
CA LYS A 61 16.61 8.60 7.59
C LYS A 61 17.13 9.28 8.86
N GLU A 62 16.98 10.60 8.97
CA GLU A 62 17.37 11.37 10.16
C GLU A 62 16.57 10.92 11.40
N THR A 63 15.27 10.68 11.25
CA THR A 63 14.41 10.20 12.34
C THR A 63 14.85 8.81 12.80
N LEU A 64 15.05 7.86 11.87
CA LEU A 64 15.49 6.50 12.19
C LEU A 64 16.91 6.44 12.78
N ALA A 65 17.76 7.43 12.51
CA ALA A 65 19.08 7.51 13.15
C ALA A 65 19.02 7.88 14.63
N THR A 66 17.95 8.49 15.09
CA THR A 66 17.79 9.03 16.46
C THR A 66 16.61 8.46 17.23
N ALA A 67 15.65 7.84 16.57
CA ALA A 67 14.45 7.26 17.14
C ALA A 67 14.22 5.84 16.61
N GLU A 68 13.52 5.03 17.41
CA GLU A 68 13.19 3.64 17.05
C GLU A 68 12.03 3.56 16.04
N SER A 69 11.25 4.64 15.89
CA SER A 69 10.07 4.68 15.02
C SER A 69 9.87 6.06 14.40
N VAL A 70 9.29 6.08 13.22
CA VAL A 70 8.85 7.28 12.51
C VAL A 70 7.41 7.68 12.86
N TYR A 71 6.75 6.92 13.72
CA TYR A 71 5.38 7.15 14.15
C TYR A 71 5.25 7.20 15.67
N GLN A 72 4.29 8.00 16.12
CA GLN A 72 3.84 8.07 17.50
C GLN A 72 2.49 7.36 17.63
N VAL A 73 2.33 6.57 18.69
CA VAL A 73 1.06 6.00 19.14
C VAL A 73 0.51 6.88 20.29
N PHE A 74 -0.76 7.22 20.22
CA PHE A 74 -1.44 7.96 21.28
C PHE A 74 -2.00 6.98 22.31
N ASP A 75 -1.20 6.65 23.31
CA ASP A 75 -1.50 5.66 24.35
C ASP A 75 -2.74 6.05 25.18
N ASP A 76 -2.94 7.35 25.44
CA ASP A 76 -4.13 7.89 26.12
C ASP A 76 -5.41 7.74 25.30
N VAL A 77 -5.31 7.80 23.95
CA VAL A 77 -6.45 7.53 23.06
C VAL A 77 -6.76 6.04 23.05
N LEU A 78 -5.74 5.17 22.93
CA LEU A 78 -5.94 3.73 22.99
C LEU A 78 -6.56 3.31 24.32
N GLU A 79 -6.10 3.87 25.45
CA GLU A 79 -6.64 3.58 26.79
C GLU A 79 -8.15 3.89 26.86
N ARG A 80 -8.57 5.09 26.39
CA ARG A 80 -9.99 5.47 26.34
C ARG A 80 -10.83 4.60 25.42
N LEU A 81 -10.24 4.08 24.35
CA LEU A 81 -10.94 3.23 23.40
C LEU A 81 -11.11 1.79 23.87
N GLU A 82 -10.37 1.35 24.89
CA GLU A 82 -10.44 -0.01 25.45
C GLU A 82 -10.51 -1.09 24.36
N PRO A 83 -9.54 -1.14 23.40
CA PRO A 83 -9.60 -2.09 22.32
C PRO A 83 -9.49 -3.52 22.82
N THR A 84 -10.24 -4.44 22.19
CA THR A 84 -10.03 -5.88 22.35
C THR A 84 -9.06 -6.43 21.30
N HIS A 85 -8.92 -5.72 20.16
CA HIS A 85 -8.02 -6.06 19.07
C HIS A 85 -7.32 -4.80 18.56
N ILE A 86 -6.02 -4.91 18.33
CA ILE A 86 -5.21 -3.88 17.66
C ILE A 86 -4.57 -4.52 16.44
N VAL A 87 -4.73 -3.91 15.27
CA VAL A 87 -4.14 -4.40 14.03
C VAL A 87 -3.06 -3.45 13.57
N THR A 88 -1.86 -3.96 13.36
CA THR A 88 -0.69 -3.25 12.86
C THR A 88 0.02 -4.07 11.79
N GLN A 89 1.21 -3.66 11.36
CA GLN A 89 2.04 -4.48 10.46
C GLN A 89 3.50 -4.51 10.93
N THR A 90 4.25 -5.52 10.48
CA THR A 90 5.67 -5.71 10.83
C THR A 90 6.59 -5.69 9.62
N GLN A 91 6.06 -5.64 8.41
CA GLN A 91 6.82 -5.71 7.16
C GLN A 91 7.77 -4.52 6.97
N CYS A 92 7.33 -3.31 7.29
CA CYS A 92 8.05 -2.07 7.00
C CYS A 92 8.05 -1.16 8.23
N GLN A 93 9.22 -0.74 8.67
CA GLN A 93 9.37 0.17 9.82
C GLN A 93 8.98 1.62 9.49
N VAL A 94 8.89 1.96 8.20
CA VAL A 94 8.55 3.31 7.72
C VAL A 94 7.13 3.46 7.20
N CYS A 95 6.39 2.35 7.06
CA CYS A 95 5.05 2.38 6.44
C CYS A 95 3.92 2.32 7.46
N ALA A 96 4.20 1.90 8.70
CA ALA A 96 3.22 1.82 9.78
C ALA A 96 3.90 1.78 11.15
N VAL A 97 3.09 1.96 12.18
CA VAL A 97 3.48 1.76 13.57
C VAL A 97 3.99 0.33 13.77
N SER A 98 5.18 0.19 14.32
CA SER A 98 5.79 -1.12 14.58
C SER A 98 5.08 -1.88 15.70
N LEU A 99 5.25 -3.21 15.72
CA LEU A 99 4.74 -4.04 16.81
C LEU A 99 5.34 -3.61 18.17
N SER A 100 6.63 -3.23 18.20
CA SER A 100 7.29 -2.76 19.41
C SER A 100 6.70 -1.43 19.95
N ASP A 101 6.27 -0.54 19.06
CA ASP A 101 5.60 0.70 19.49
C ASP A 101 4.24 0.41 20.12
N VAL A 102 3.48 -0.52 19.54
CA VAL A 102 2.21 -0.99 20.10
C VAL A 102 2.42 -1.66 21.44
N GLU A 103 3.38 -2.58 21.56
CA GLU A 103 3.69 -3.26 22.81
C GLU A 103 4.15 -2.30 23.91
N ARG A 104 4.91 -1.27 23.56
CA ARG A 104 5.33 -0.22 24.49
C ARG A 104 4.14 0.58 24.99
N ALA A 105 3.24 1.03 24.10
CA ALA A 105 2.02 1.75 24.45
C ALA A 105 1.12 0.90 25.37
N LEU A 106 0.98 -0.39 25.09
CA LEU A 106 0.19 -1.32 25.90
C LEU A 106 0.78 -1.62 27.28
N SER A 107 2.11 -1.73 27.40
CA SER A 107 2.76 -2.05 28.66
C SER A 107 2.66 -0.94 29.69
N ALA A 108 2.45 0.30 29.25
CA ALA A 108 2.43 1.47 30.12
C ALA A 108 1.11 1.64 30.90
N ARG A 109 -0.05 1.20 30.35
CA ARG A 109 -1.37 1.60 30.87
C ARG A 109 -2.45 0.53 30.90
N PHE A 110 -2.27 -0.61 30.23
CA PHE A 110 -3.35 -1.59 30.08
C PHE A 110 -3.33 -2.67 31.16
N THR A 111 -4.46 -2.82 31.87
CA THR A 111 -4.70 -3.94 32.80
C THR A 111 -5.10 -5.22 32.09
N THR A 112 -5.82 -5.12 30.97
CA THR A 112 -6.19 -6.24 30.09
C THR A 112 -5.53 -6.02 28.72
N ARG A 113 -4.69 -6.96 28.26
CA ARG A 113 -4.01 -6.83 26.99
C ARG A 113 -4.97 -7.17 25.84
N PRO A 114 -5.16 -6.27 24.84
CA PRO A 114 -5.84 -6.61 23.60
C PRO A 114 -5.05 -7.66 22.81
N ALA A 115 -5.74 -8.41 21.96
CA ALA A 115 -5.08 -9.23 20.95
C ALA A 115 -4.43 -8.31 19.90
N VAL A 116 -3.12 -8.46 19.68
CA VAL A 116 -2.39 -7.72 18.64
C VAL A 116 -2.27 -8.61 17.42
N VAL A 117 -2.76 -8.13 16.27
CA VAL A 117 -2.67 -8.81 14.98
C VAL A 117 -1.67 -8.06 14.11
N ALA A 118 -0.53 -8.68 13.87
CA ALA A 118 0.51 -8.14 12.99
C ALA A 118 0.30 -8.69 11.56
N LEU A 119 0.18 -7.78 10.59
CA LEU A 119 0.15 -8.10 9.17
C LEU A 119 1.58 -8.11 8.60
N GLU A 120 1.84 -9.01 7.65
CA GLU A 120 3.19 -9.23 7.10
C GLU A 120 3.13 -9.40 5.56
N PRO A 121 2.63 -8.39 4.81
CA PRO A 121 2.35 -8.51 3.39
C PRO A 121 3.61 -8.36 2.53
N ASN A 122 4.50 -9.34 2.52
CA ASN A 122 5.73 -9.33 1.72
C ASN A 122 5.50 -9.79 0.26
N SER A 123 4.40 -10.48 0.01
CA SER A 123 4.03 -11.03 -1.30
C SER A 123 2.52 -10.96 -1.48
N LEU A 124 2.05 -11.22 -2.70
CA LEU A 124 0.62 -11.34 -2.98
C LEU A 124 -0.03 -12.45 -2.15
N THR A 125 0.66 -13.57 -1.99
CA THR A 125 0.20 -14.69 -1.14
C THR A 125 0.04 -14.25 0.33
N ASP A 126 0.94 -13.42 0.84
CA ASP A 126 0.91 -12.98 2.22
C ASP A 126 -0.25 -12.01 2.49
N ILE A 127 -0.64 -11.19 1.50
CA ILE A 127 -1.85 -10.35 1.59
C ILE A 127 -3.09 -11.22 1.87
N PHE A 128 -3.24 -12.34 1.16
CA PHE A 128 -4.37 -13.24 1.39
C PHE A 128 -4.30 -13.95 2.75
N LYS A 129 -3.09 -14.36 3.18
CA LYS A 129 -2.89 -14.92 4.53
C LYS A 129 -3.23 -13.90 5.62
N ASP A 130 -2.91 -12.63 5.42
CA ASP A 130 -3.19 -11.56 6.37
C ASP A 130 -4.70 -11.31 6.51
N ILE A 131 -5.45 -11.35 5.41
CA ILE A 131 -6.92 -11.29 5.45
C ILE A 131 -7.47 -12.43 6.30
N ILE A 132 -7.00 -13.68 6.09
CA ILE A 132 -7.40 -14.85 6.86
C ILE A 132 -6.96 -14.73 8.33
N ARG A 133 -5.73 -14.26 8.58
CA ARG A 133 -5.18 -14.06 9.94
C ARG A 133 -6.07 -13.09 10.74
N LEU A 134 -6.41 -11.95 10.14
CA LEU A 134 -7.28 -10.96 10.80
C LEU A 134 -8.70 -11.49 11.00
N ALA A 135 -9.27 -12.17 10.00
CA ALA A 135 -10.59 -12.79 10.10
C ALA A 135 -10.65 -13.80 11.26
N ASN A 136 -9.66 -14.70 11.34
CA ASN A 136 -9.56 -15.69 12.40
C ASN A 136 -9.42 -15.05 13.80
N ALA A 137 -8.61 -14.01 13.92
CA ALA A 137 -8.43 -13.29 15.18
C ALA A 137 -9.75 -12.64 15.66
N CYS A 138 -10.60 -12.22 14.71
CA CYS A 138 -11.91 -11.64 14.97
C CYS A 138 -13.06 -12.67 15.02
N GLY A 139 -12.77 -13.96 14.86
CA GLY A 139 -13.77 -15.04 14.93
C GLY A 139 -14.73 -15.10 13.74
N VAL A 140 -14.31 -14.62 12.56
CA VAL A 140 -15.10 -14.67 11.32
C VAL A 140 -14.35 -15.44 10.23
N ASP A 141 -15.08 -15.90 9.20
CA ASP A 141 -14.48 -16.59 8.06
C ASP A 141 -14.04 -15.57 7.00
N GLY A 142 -12.73 -15.52 6.72
CA GLY A 142 -12.15 -14.66 5.70
C GLY A 142 -12.05 -15.30 4.31
N GLN A 143 -12.27 -16.62 4.19
CA GLN A 143 -12.07 -17.33 2.93
C GLN A 143 -12.99 -16.83 1.79
N PRO A 144 -14.29 -16.55 2.02
CA PRO A 144 -15.14 -16.01 0.96
C PRO A 144 -14.66 -14.67 0.40
N LEU A 145 -14.03 -13.81 1.23
CA LEU A 145 -13.44 -12.55 0.78
C LEU A 145 -12.23 -12.82 -0.12
N VAL A 146 -11.32 -13.69 0.30
CA VAL A 146 -10.13 -14.08 -0.46
C VAL A 146 -10.52 -14.71 -1.80
N ASP A 147 -11.47 -15.66 -1.80
CA ASP A 147 -11.92 -16.34 -3.02
C ASP A 147 -12.51 -15.37 -4.05
N ARG A 148 -13.27 -14.38 -3.60
CA ARG A 148 -13.82 -13.31 -4.46
C ARG A 148 -12.72 -12.48 -5.09
N ILE A 149 -11.75 -12.00 -4.29
CA ILE A 149 -10.63 -11.19 -4.78
C ILE A 149 -9.80 -11.98 -5.80
N GLN A 150 -9.44 -13.22 -5.47
CA GLN A 150 -8.65 -14.07 -6.35
C GLN A 150 -9.39 -14.43 -7.64
N THR A 151 -10.71 -14.56 -7.60
CA THR A 151 -11.51 -14.82 -8.79
C THR A 151 -11.48 -13.63 -9.72
N GLU A 152 -11.71 -12.41 -9.22
CA GLU A 152 -11.61 -11.17 -9.98
C GLU A 152 -10.21 -11.00 -10.60
N MET A 153 -9.17 -11.24 -9.82
CA MET A 153 -7.79 -11.15 -10.31
C MET A 153 -7.48 -12.16 -11.42
N ARG A 154 -7.99 -13.40 -11.31
CA ARG A 154 -7.81 -14.43 -12.36
C ARG A 154 -8.51 -14.04 -13.67
N GLU A 155 -9.68 -13.44 -13.61
CA GLU A 155 -10.42 -12.97 -14.79
C GLU A 155 -9.67 -11.82 -15.50
N ILE A 156 -9.16 -10.85 -14.73
CA ILE A 156 -8.31 -9.76 -15.26
C ILE A 156 -7.06 -10.36 -15.93
N ALA A 157 -6.35 -11.24 -15.23
CA ALA A 157 -5.13 -11.86 -15.75
C ALA A 157 -5.38 -12.69 -17.01
N ALA A 158 -6.48 -13.44 -17.07
CA ALA A 158 -6.84 -14.24 -18.24
C ALA A 158 -7.07 -13.35 -19.47
N THR A 159 -7.76 -12.22 -19.29
CA THR A 159 -8.00 -11.24 -20.37
C THR A 159 -6.68 -10.64 -20.88
N ALA A 160 -5.80 -10.22 -19.99
CA ALA A 160 -4.51 -9.64 -20.34
C ALA A 160 -3.63 -10.67 -21.10
N ARG A 161 -3.51 -11.88 -20.59
CA ARG A 161 -2.70 -12.97 -21.19
C ARG A 161 -3.23 -13.45 -22.55
N ALA A 162 -4.52 -13.32 -22.83
CA ALA A 162 -5.12 -13.65 -24.13
C ALA A 162 -4.55 -12.79 -25.26
N THR A 163 -4.03 -11.61 -24.97
CA THR A 163 -3.38 -10.72 -25.95
C THR A 163 -2.06 -11.28 -26.49
N LYS A 164 -1.43 -12.20 -25.75
CA LYS A 164 -0.08 -12.78 -26.03
C LYS A 164 1.04 -11.73 -26.10
N ARG A 165 0.80 -10.53 -25.53
CA ARG A 165 1.82 -9.49 -25.38
C ARG A 165 2.54 -9.68 -24.03
N SER A 166 3.81 -9.30 -24.01
CA SER A 166 4.63 -9.33 -22.79
C SER A 166 5.42 -8.01 -22.69
N PRO A 167 4.74 -6.90 -22.37
CA PRO A 167 5.42 -5.62 -22.24
C PRO A 167 6.43 -5.65 -21.10
N ARG A 168 7.57 -4.95 -21.31
CA ARG A 168 8.61 -4.76 -20.31
C ARG A 168 8.27 -3.55 -19.45
N VAL A 169 8.03 -3.76 -18.17
CA VAL A 169 7.45 -2.77 -17.25
C VAL A 169 8.41 -2.44 -16.14
N LEU A 170 8.67 -1.15 -15.96
CA LEU A 170 9.35 -0.60 -14.78
C LEU A 170 8.32 0.06 -13.86
N ASN A 171 8.17 -0.48 -12.66
CA ASN A 171 7.34 0.09 -11.61
C ASN A 171 8.24 0.87 -10.65
N LEU A 172 7.94 2.15 -10.40
CA LEU A 172 8.72 3.04 -9.54
C LEU A 172 7.89 3.42 -8.31
N GLU A 173 8.35 3.00 -7.13
CA GLU A 173 7.65 3.28 -5.86
C GLU A 173 8.16 4.53 -5.13
N TRP A 174 9.26 5.15 -5.62
CA TRP A 174 9.76 6.42 -5.11
C TRP A 174 10.55 7.14 -6.20
N GLN A 175 10.53 8.48 -6.19
CA GLN A 175 11.12 9.29 -7.26
C GLN A 175 12.54 9.76 -6.96
N GLU A 176 12.85 10.11 -5.70
CA GLU A 176 14.18 10.58 -5.32
C GLU A 176 14.44 10.30 -3.82
N PRO A 177 15.38 9.41 -3.49
CA PRO A 177 16.16 8.58 -4.43
C PRO A 177 15.25 7.62 -5.21
N LEU A 178 15.66 7.27 -6.44
CA LEU A 178 14.85 6.42 -7.30
C LEU A 178 14.78 5.00 -6.76
N MET A 179 13.55 4.46 -6.60
CA MET A 179 13.31 3.11 -6.11
C MET A 179 12.37 2.36 -7.03
N GLY A 180 12.81 1.19 -7.50
CA GLY A 180 11.96 0.22 -8.18
C GLY A 180 11.03 -0.47 -7.19
N ALA A 181 9.80 -0.74 -7.60
CA ALA A 181 8.80 -1.36 -6.74
C ALA A 181 9.13 -2.82 -6.41
N GLY A 182 8.84 -3.18 -5.17
CA GLY A 182 9.03 -4.51 -4.62
C GLY A 182 7.72 -5.17 -4.16
N ASN A 183 7.84 -6.09 -3.20
CA ASN A 183 6.74 -6.79 -2.55
C ASN A 183 5.81 -7.48 -3.58
N TRP A 184 4.52 -7.16 -3.57
CA TRP A 184 3.50 -7.74 -4.45
C TRP A 184 3.43 -7.11 -5.85
N ILE A 185 4.05 -5.96 -6.11
CA ILE A 185 3.93 -5.25 -7.39
C ILE A 185 4.55 -6.03 -8.56
N PRO A 186 5.75 -6.62 -8.44
CA PRO A 186 6.28 -7.51 -9.47
C PRO A 186 5.34 -8.67 -9.81
N GLU A 187 4.77 -9.32 -8.77
CA GLU A 187 3.84 -10.45 -8.96
C GLU A 187 2.56 -10.01 -9.69
N LEU A 188 2.01 -8.81 -9.40
CA LEU A 188 0.87 -8.27 -10.14
C LEU A 188 1.19 -8.05 -11.61
N THR A 189 2.38 -7.51 -11.90
CA THR A 189 2.86 -7.27 -13.26
C THR A 189 3.01 -8.60 -14.04
N GLU A 190 3.66 -9.59 -13.43
CA GLU A 190 3.88 -10.92 -14.03
C GLU A 190 2.57 -11.71 -14.15
N MET A 191 1.62 -11.52 -13.25
CA MET A 191 0.30 -12.12 -13.32
C MET A 191 -0.45 -11.72 -14.60
N LEU A 192 -0.23 -10.49 -15.09
CA LEU A 192 -0.76 -10.00 -16.36
C LEU A 192 0.00 -10.53 -17.59
N GLY A 193 1.13 -11.25 -17.42
CA GLY A 193 1.97 -11.73 -18.50
C GLY A 193 3.01 -10.72 -18.98
N ALA A 194 3.23 -9.64 -18.24
CA ALA A 194 4.27 -8.64 -18.46
C ALA A 194 5.59 -9.05 -17.77
N GLU A 195 6.70 -8.48 -18.21
CA GLU A 195 8.02 -8.63 -17.57
C GLU A 195 8.24 -7.49 -16.59
N SER A 196 8.41 -7.78 -15.29
CA SER A 196 8.76 -6.78 -14.28
C SER A 196 10.26 -6.53 -14.28
N LEU A 197 10.66 -5.26 -14.46
CA LEU A 197 12.05 -4.84 -14.57
C LEU A 197 12.49 -4.16 -13.29
N LEU A 198 13.77 -4.28 -12.95
CA LEU A 198 14.51 -3.54 -11.94
C LEU A 198 13.76 -3.40 -10.60
N HIS A 199 14.37 -3.88 -9.56
CA HIS A 199 13.91 -3.73 -8.20
C HIS A 199 14.88 -2.83 -7.41
N THR A 200 14.39 -2.19 -6.36
CA THR A 200 15.19 -1.27 -5.53
C THR A 200 16.50 -1.88 -5.02
N PRO A 201 17.58 -1.11 -4.85
CA PRO A 201 17.78 0.29 -5.27
C PRO A 201 18.20 0.38 -6.74
N ILE A 202 17.84 1.48 -7.42
CA ILE A 202 18.18 1.72 -8.84
C ILE A 202 18.68 3.15 -9.06
N GLN A 203 19.40 3.37 -10.17
CA GLN A 203 19.83 4.68 -10.64
C GLN A 203 19.16 5.00 -11.98
N TRP A 204 19.15 6.29 -12.36
CA TRP A 204 18.54 6.69 -13.62
C TRP A 204 19.19 6.01 -14.85
N ASP A 205 20.49 5.81 -14.83
CA ASP A 205 21.22 5.08 -15.89
C ASP A 205 20.76 3.63 -16.01
N ASP A 206 20.37 2.98 -14.90
CA ASP A 206 19.80 1.61 -14.95
C ASP A 206 18.46 1.60 -15.68
N VAL A 207 17.63 2.64 -15.48
CA VAL A 207 16.36 2.83 -16.17
C VAL A 207 16.57 2.99 -17.67
N LEU A 208 17.52 3.84 -18.06
CA LEU A 208 17.87 4.06 -19.47
C LEU A 208 18.37 2.78 -20.14
N ASN A 209 19.23 2.03 -19.46
CA ASN A 209 19.80 0.80 -19.97
C ASN A 209 18.77 -0.35 -20.04
N ALA A 210 17.78 -0.35 -19.14
CA ALA A 210 16.71 -1.34 -19.15
C ALA A 210 15.76 -1.19 -20.34
N ASP A 211 15.67 0.00 -20.94
CA ASP A 211 14.82 0.32 -22.11
C ASP A 211 13.40 -0.27 -21.95
N PRO A 212 12.60 0.16 -20.95
CA PRO A 212 11.27 -0.35 -20.70
C PRO A 212 10.29 0.05 -21.80
N ASP A 213 9.22 -0.74 -22.02
CA ASP A 213 8.08 -0.36 -22.88
C ASP A 213 7.15 0.60 -22.14
N VAL A 214 7.03 0.40 -20.81
CA VAL A 214 6.14 1.16 -19.95
C VAL A 214 6.82 1.43 -18.62
N VAL A 215 6.69 2.67 -18.14
CA VAL A 215 7.04 3.06 -16.78
C VAL A 215 5.77 3.44 -16.03
N VAL A 216 5.59 2.90 -14.84
CA VAL A 216 4.47 3.20 -13.95
C VAL A 216 5.02 3.79 -12.66
N CYS A 217 4.72 5.08 -12.42
CA CYS A 217 5.12 5.79 -11.21
C CYS A 217 4.03 5.65 -10.16
N MET A 218 4.37 5.08 -8.99
CA MET A 218 3.45 4.76 -7.91
C MET A 218 4.02 5.10 -6.52
N PRO A 219 4.44 6.35 -6.27
CA PRO A 219 5.09 6.71 -5.02
C PRO A 219 4.21 6.38 -3.81
N CYS A 220 4.82 5.78 -2.79
CA CYS A 220 4.14 5.38 -1.58
C CYS A 220 3.49 6.60 -0.89
N GLY A 221 2.20 6.50 -0.58
CA GLY A 221 1.46 7.57 0.09
C GLY A 221 1.10 8.78 -0.78
N TYR A 222 1.38 8.78 -2.08
CA TYR A 222 1.09 9.89 -3.00
C TYR A 222 -0.14 9.60 -3.84
N ASP A 223 -1.04 10.59 -3.92
CA ASP A 223 -2.11 10.62 -4.92
C ASP A 223 -1.59 11.03 -6.31
N LEU A 224 -2.47 11.10 -7.31
CA LEU A 224 -2.09 11.47 -8.68
C LEU A 224 -1.50 12.88 -8.78
N GLU A 225 -2.06 13.86 -8.05
CA GLU A 225 -1.59 15.25 -8.10
C GLU A 225 -0.18 15.35 -7.54
N ARG A 226 0.06 14.75 -6.40
CA ARG A 226 1.40 14.73 -5.76
C ARG A 226 2.39 13.91 -6.57
N THR A 227 2.00 12.78 -7.13
CA THR A 227 2.85 11.99 -8.03
C THR A 227 3.28 12.82 -9.24
N ARG A 228 2.35 13.56 -9.86
CA ARG A 228 2.65 14.45 -11.01
C ARG A 228 3.63 15.56 -10.62
N ALA A 229 3.52 16.13 -9.44
CA ALA A 229 4.42 17.18 -8.96
C ALA A 229 5.87 16.69 -8.82
N GLU A 230 6.08 15.40 -8.58
CA GLU A 230 7.40 14.77 -8.43
C GLU A 230 8.08 14.40 -9.76
N MET A 231 7.40 14.50 -10.88
CA MET A 231 7.94 14.05 -12.19
C MET A 231 9.08 14.92 -12.74
N HIS A 232 9.48 15.98 -12.05
CA HIS A 232 10.57 16.87 -12.44
C HIS A 232 11.98 16.33 -12.14
N TRP A 233 12.12 15.24 -11.39
CA TRP A 233 13.41 14.70 -10.95
C TRP A 233 14.26 14.12 -12.09
N HIS A 234 13.61 13.63 -13.16
CA HIS A 234 14.26 12.93 -14.25
C HIS A 234 13.83 13.49 -15.61
N ASP A 235 14.69 13.35 -16.61
CA ASP A 235 14.36 13.72 -18.00
C ASP A 235 13.68 12.54 -18.72
N TRP A 236 12.39 12.41 -18.51
CA TRP A 236 11.54 11.34 -19.08
C TRP A 236 11.56 11.29 -20.60
N LYS A 237 11.96 12.38 -21.28
CA LYS A 237 12.08 12.43 -22.76
C LYS A 237 13.23 11.58 -23.30
N GLN A 238 14.16 11.17 -22.45
CA GLN A 238 15.23 10.23 -22.82
C GLN A 238 14.70 8.81 -23.01
N LEU A 239 13.52 8.48 -22.45
CA LEU A 239 12.90 7.18 -22.59
C LEU A 239 12.01 7.12 -23.83
N ARG A 240 11.98 5.96 -24.49
CA ARG A 240 10.95 5.61 -25.48
C ARG A 240 9.68 5.08 -24.86
N ALA A 241 9.71 4.77 -23.58
CA ALA A 241 8.62 4.21 -22.81
C ALA A 241 7.40 5.13 -22.76
N ARG A 242 6.23 4.53 -22.67
CA ARG A 242 5.03 5.21 -22.22
C ARG A 242 5.11 5.36 -20.70
N VAL A 243 4.91 6.58 -20.19
CA VAL A 243 4.98 6.86 -18.75
C VAL A 243 3.58 7.10 -18.21
N TYR A 244 3.27 6.47 -17.10
CA TYR A 244 1.99 6.59 -16.41
C TYR A 244 2.20 6.89 -14.94
N LEU A 245 1.27 7.65 -14.38
CA LEU A 245 1.19 7.97 -12.96
C LEU A 245 0.05 7.17 -12.35
N THR A 246 0.23 6.70 -11.12
CA THR A 246 -0.85 6.06 -10.38
C THR A 246 -1.03 6.71 -9.02
N ASP A 247 -2.23 6.57 -8.46
CA ASP A 247 -2.47 6.85 -7.06
C ASP A 247 -1.83 5.74 -6.22
N GLY A 248 -0.60 5.98 -5.80
CA GLY A 248 0.18 5.08 -4.96
C GLY A 248 -0.49 4.88 -3.61
N ASN A 249 -1.04 5.95 -3.02
CA ASN A 249 -1.68 5.90 -1.72
C ASN A 249 -2.90 4.98 -1.71
N GLN A 250 -3.85 5.17 -2.64
CA GLN A 250 -5.12 4.45 -2.60
C GLN A 250 -5.03 3.02 -3.12
N TYR A 251 -4.15 2.75 -4.11
CA TYR A 251 -4.20 1.49 -4.83
C TYR A 251 -2.92 0.67 -4.81
N MET A 252 -1.73 1.28 -4.88
CA MET A 252 -0.51 0.50 -5.10
C MET A 252 0.19 0.08 -3.82
N THR A 253 0.10 0.90 -2.75
CA THR A 253 0.82 0.66 -1.50
C THR A 253 -0.08 0.21 -0.34
N ARG A 254 -1.32 -0.22 -0.63
CA ARG A 254 -2.26 -0.79 0.35
C ARG A 254 -2.50 -2.27 0.10
N PRO A 255 -1.76 -3.15 0.80
CA PRO A 255 -1.92 -4.60 0.67
C PRO A 255 -3.22 -5.08 1.36
N GLY A 256 -4.30 -5.15 0.60
CA GLY A 256 -5.60 -5.46 1.17
C GLY A 256 -6.67 -5.81 0.13
N PRO A 257 -7.96 -5.65 0.47
CA PRO A 257 -9.07 -6.12 -0.36
C PRO A 257 -9.14 -5.47 -1.74
N ARG A 258 -8.53 -4.28 -1.92
CA ARG A 258 -8.51 -3.56 -3.19
C ARG A 258 -7.37 -3.96 -4.13
N ILE A 259 -6.61 -5.02 -3.81
CA ILE A 259 -5.49 -5.49 -4.63
C ILE A 259 -5.92 -5.90 -6.05
N ALA A 260 -7.17 -6.34 -6.23
CA ALA A 260 -7.74 -6.59 -7.55
C ALA A 260 -7.88 -5.30 -8.39
N LYS A 261 -8.17 -4.16 -7.73
CA LYS A 261 -8.18 -2.84 -8.40
C LYS A 261 -6.78 -2.40 -8.82
N SER A 262 -5.77 -2.68 -7.98
CA SER A 262 -4.36 -2.46 -8.35
C SER A 262 -3.98 -3.23 -9.61
N LEU A 263 -4.37 -4.51 -9.67
CA LEU A 263 -4.18 -5.33 -10.86
C LEU A 263 -4.96 -4.79 -12.08
N ARG A 264 -6.20 -4.30 -11.87
CA ARG A 264 -7.03 -3.70 -12.92
C ARG A 264 -6.39 -2.43 -13.49
N ILE A 265 -5.84 -1.55 -12.64
CA ILE A 265 -5.11 -0.35 -13.06
C ILE A 265 -3.93 -0.72 -13.95
N LEU A 266 -3.10 -1.67 -13.52
CA LEU A 266 -1.98 -2.16 -14.33
C LEU A 266 -2.47 -2.77 -15.65
N ALA A 267 -3.57 -3.51 -15.66
CA ALA A 267 -4.14 -4.09 -16.88
C ALA A 267 -4.64 -3.01 -17.85
N GLU A 268 -5.31 -1.96 -17.39
CA GLU A 268 -5.76 -0.81 -18.21
C GLU A 268 -4.56 -0.08 -18.85
N ILE A 269 -3.48 0.12 -18.10
CA ILE A 269 -2.24 0.76 -18.57
C ILE A 269 -1.53 -0.09 -19.62
N LEU A 270 -1.37 -1.39 -19.35
CA LEU A 270 -0.53 -2.29 -20.15
C LEU A 270 -1.24 -2.80 -21.41
N TYR A 271 -2.56 -3.00 -21.35
CA TYR A 271 -3.39 -3.62 -22.37
C TYR A 271 -4.63 -2.80 -22.73
N PRO A 272 -4.46 -1.51 -23.12
CA PRO A 272 -5.58 -0.60 -23.35
C PRO A 272 -6.55 -1.06 -24.45
N GLU A 273 -6.12 -1.95 -25.34
CA GLU A 273 -6.98 -2.56 -26.37
C GLU A 273 -7.95 -3.62 -25.82
N SER A 274 -7.71 -4.11 -24.60
CA SER A 274 -8.50 -5.18 -23.97
C SER A 274 -9.25 -4.74 -22.72
N PHE A 275 -8.92 -3.56 -22.20
CA PHE A 275 -9.51 -3.04 -20.98
C PHE A 275 -10.01 -1.60 -21.18
N GLU A 276 -11.30 -1.38 -20.91
CA GLU A 276 -11.85 -0.04 -20.81
C GLU A 276 -11.17 0.73 -19.67
N PRO A 277 -10.80 2.01 -19.87
CA PRO A 277 -10.06 2.81 -18.88
C PRO A 277 -10.98 3.34 -17.76
N THR A 278 -11.58 2.43 -17.00
CA THR A 278 -12.59 2.74 -15.97
C THR A 278 -12.01 3.45 -14.76
N LEU A 279 -10.68 3.36 -14.53
CA LEU A 279 -9.97 3.97 -13.41
C LEU A 279 -9.06 5.13 -13.85
N GLU A 280 -9.08 5.54 -15.13
CA GLU A 280 -8.37 6.73 -15.61
C GLU A 280 -8.89 8.00 -14.93
N GLY A 281 -7.99 8.87 -14.49
CA GLY A 281 -8.32 10.08 -13.73
C GLY A 281 -8.66 9.84 -12.24
N LEU A 282 -8.82 8.58 -11.82
CA LEU A 282 -9.06 8.19 -10.43
C LEU A 282 -7.87 7.44 -9.83
N GLY A 283 -7.45 6.38 -10.49
CA GLY A 283 -6.38 5.51 -10.02
C GLY A 283 -5.09 5.64 -10.84
N TRP A 284 -5.19 6.16 -12.06
CA TRP A 284 -4.05 6.36 -12.96
C TRP A 284 -4.31 7.44 -14.00
N GLU A 285 -3.25 7.95 -14.58
CA GLU A 285 -3.27 8.86 -15.71
C GLU A 285 -2.01 8.70 -16.57
N LYS A 286 -2.05 9.19 -17.81
CA LYS A 286 -0.88 9.25 -18.68
C LYS A 286 -0.10 10.53 -18.42
N PHE A 287 1.25 10.40 -18.32
CA PHE A 287 2.19 11.52 -18.20
C PHE A 287 2.65 12.07 -19.55
#